data_1a4e30eb103e4d20ae9465aae3f81593
#
_entry.id   1a4e30eb103e4d20ae9465aae3f81593
#
_cell.length_a   1.000
_cell.length_b   1.000
_cell.length_c   1.000
_cell.angle_alpha   90.00
_cell.angle_beta   90.00
_cell.angle_gamma   90.00
#
_symmetry.space_group_name_H-M   'P 1'
#
loop_
_entity.id
_entity.type
_entity.pdbx_description
1 polymer ?
#
loop_
_entity_poly.entity_id
_entity_poly.type
_entity_poly.pdbx_seq_one_letter_code
_entity_poly.pdbx_strand_id
1 'polypeptide(L)'
;NIKSGNEFIDGCFSNMNLTLVIGVIMIAILVLTMNKTKFGLRLRACGENPQAADSVGINVNRMRYIGTAIGTAAAGAGGYIIFSCLKLGEWSLNSGVFGYGFLVLAIEILGNWKAINVTISAWIFAAFFAFANFMTVAFSSGNAFYNSKAFYMLLPYLLTLLSLIIFSKKSHAPKSEGIPYDKSSR
;
A
#
# COMPACT_ATOMS: atom_id res chain seq x y z
N ASN A 1 25.80 7.31 -10.53
CA ASN A 1 25.49 7.14 -11.96
C ASN A 1 26.13 5.83 -12.43
N ILE A 2 25.33 4.79 -12.51
CA ILE A 2 25.77 3.50 -13.08
C ILE A 2 25.49 3.61 -14.58
N LYS A 3 26.55 3.80 -15.40
CA LYS A 3 26.45 3.75 -16.86
C LYS A 3 26.69 2.30 -17.30
N SER A 4 25.68 1.67 -17.86
CA SER A 4 25.71 0.26 -18.30
C SER A 4 25.98 0.10 -19.80
N GLY A 5 26.17 1.20 -20.56
CA GLY A 5 26.49 1.12 -22.00
C GLY A 5 25.31 0.83 -22.93
N ASN A 6 24.10 0.61 -22.41
CA ASN A 6 22.87 0.48 -23.20
C ASN A 6 21.95 1.66 -22.90
N GLU A 7 21.66 2.50 -23.89
CA GLU A 7 20.85 3.72 -23.75
C GLU A 7 19.47 3.45 -23.11
N PHE A 8 18.86 2.30 -23.35
CA PHE A 8 17.58 1.91 -22.75
C PHE A 8 17.72 1.60 -21.26
N ILE A 9 18.78 0.90 -20.86
CA ILE A 9 19.08 0.57 -19.46
C ILE A 9 19.51 1.84 -18.71
N ASP A 10 20.34 2.67 -19.32
CA ASP A 10 20.78 3.94 -18.74
C ASP A 10 19.60 4.92 -18.57
N GLY A 11 18.63 4.94 -19.48
CA GLY A 11 17.39 5.73 -19.36
C GLY A 11 16.50 5.25 -18.19
N CYS A 12 16.37 3.95 -18.00
CA CYS A 12 15.59 3.39 -16.89
C CYS A 12 16.27 3.54 -15.53
N PHE A 13 17.60 3.41 -15.47
CA PHE A 13 18.35 3.37 -14.20
C PHE A 13 18.97 4.72 -13.80
N SER A 14 19.19 5.66 -14.73
CA SER A 14 19.81 6.96 -14.41
C SER A 14 18.97 7.84 -13.47
N ASN A 15 17.65 7.63 -13.46
CA ASN A 15 16.69 8.32 -12.59
C ASN A 15 16.13 7.47 -11.44
N MET A 16 16.57 6.22 -11.29
CA MET A 16 16.16 5.39 -10.14
C MET A 16 16.83 5.91 -8.86
N ASN A 17 16.02 6.51 -8.00
CA ASN A 17 16.46 6.85 -6.65
C ASN A 17 16.71 5.54 -5.86
N LEU A 18 17.83 5.45 -5.16
CA LEU A 18 18.15 4.33 -4.26
C LEU A 18 16.98 4.01 -3.32
N THR A 19 16.24 5.01 -2.91
CA THR A 19 15.05 4.93 -2.06
C THR A 19 13.95 4.04 -2.66
N LEU A 20 13.75 4.09 -4.00
CA LEU A 20 12.77 3.26 -4.68
C LEU A 20 13.17 1.77 -4.63
N VAL A 21 14.46 1.48 -4.83
CA VAL A 21 14.99 0.11 -4.73
C VAL A 21 14.78 -0.45 -3.31
N ILE A 22 15.08 0.36 -2.30
CA ILE A 22 14.83 -0.01 -0.89
C ILE A 22 13.34 -0.30 -0.67
N GLY A 23 12.43 0.52 -1.24
CA GLY A 23 11.00 0.31 -1.15
C GLY A 23 10.54 -1.02 -1.75
N VAL A 24 11.03 -1.37 -2.94
CA VAL A 24 10.70 -2.64 -3.59
C VAL A 24 11.22 -3.84 -2.77
N ILE A 25 12.44 -3.75 -2.26
CA ILE A 25 13.03 -4.79 -1.38
C ILE A 25 12.19 -4.94 -0.10
N MET A 26 11.78 -3.83 0.51
CA MET A 26 10.95 -3.85 1.71
C MET A 26 9.60 -4.53 1.45
N ILE A 27 8.92 -4.21 0.34
CA ILE A 27 7.66 -4.87 -0.05
C ILE A 27 7.89 -6.38 -0.24
N ALA A 28 8.95 -6.77 -0.95
CA ALA A 28 9.29 -8.17 -1.16
C ALA A 28 9.50 -8.92 0.17
N ILE A 29 10.24 -8.34 1.10
CA ILE A 29 10.47 -8.91 2.44
C ILE A 29 9.14 -9.06 3.19
N LEU A 30 8.26 -8.04 3.19
CA LEU A 30 6.96 -8.10 3.86
C LEU A 30 6.06 -9.18 3.26
N VAL A 31 5.98 -9.27 1.93
CA VAL A 31 5.19 -10.30 1.24
C VAL A 31 5.72 -11.71 1.54
N LEU A 32 7.04 -11.90 1.53
CA LEU A 32 7.65 -13.18 1.86
C LEU A 32 7.42 -13.56 3.33
N THR A 33 7.60 -12.62 4.26
CA THR A 33 7.36 -12.87 5.69
C THR A 33 5.91 -13.25 5.96
N MET A 34 4.96 -12.58 5.34
CA MET A 34 3.53 -12.88 5.51
C MET A 34 3.11 -14.21 4.89
N ASN A 35 3.70 -14.61 3.75
CA ASN A 35 3.24 -15.80 3.03
C ASN A 35 4.07 -17.07 3.29
N LYS A 36 5.36 -16.93 3.59
CA LYS A 36 6.30 -18.05 3.65
C LYS A 36 6.84 -18.34 5.04
N THR A 37 6.58 -17.49 6.04
CA THR A 37 7.12 -17.69 7.39
C THR A 37 6.08 -18.20 8.39
N LYS A 38 6.57 -18.88 9.44
CA LYS A 38 5.76 -19.29 10.60
C LYS A 38 5.11 -18.10 11.30
N PHE A 39 5.78 -16.94 11.27
CA PHE A 39 5.25 -15.70 11.83
C PHE A 39 3.99 -15.24 11.11
N GLY A 40 4.02 -15.13 9.77
CA GLY A 40 2.87 -14.73 8.98
C GLY A 40 1.69 -15.71 9.10
N LEU A 41 1.97 -17.01 9.21
CA LEU A 41 0.93 -18.03 9.45
C LEU A 41 0.24 -17.83 10.81
N ARG A 42 1.02 -17.64 11.89
CA ARG A 42 0.50 -17.37 13.23
C ARG A 42 -0.28 -16.06 13.30
N LEU A 43 0.21 -15.02 12.65
CA LEU A 43 -0.45 -13.71 12.61
C LEU A 43 -1.82 -13.81 11.94
N ARG A 44 -1.92 -14.52 10.80
CA ARG A 44 -3.20 -14.77 10.12
C ARG A 44 -4.16 -15.62 10.98
N ALA A 45 -3.66 -16.66 11.64
CA ALA A 45 -4.47 -17.46 12.56
C ALA A 45 -5.05 -16.60 13.69
N CYS A 46 -4.27 -15.66 14.25
CA CYS A 46 -4.75 -14.71 15.27
C CYS A 46 -5.79 -13.72 14.72
N GLY A 47 -5.78 -13.44 13.40
CA GLY A 47 -6.79 -12.60 12.74
C GLY A 47 -8.10 -13.34 12.45
N GLU A 48 -8.04 -14.62 12.11
CA GLU A 48 -9.24 -15.43 11.81
C GLU A 48 -9.95 -15.93 13.07
N ASN A 49 -9.20 -16.55 13.98
CA ASN A 49 -9.74 -17.09 15.23
C ASN A 49 -8.70 -17.02 16.35
N PRO A 50 -8.70 -15.94 17.15
CA PRO A 50 -7.74 -15.76 18.23
C PRO A 50 -7.87 -16.79 19.33
N GLN A 51 -9.09 -17.28 19.61
CA GLN A 51 -9.33 -18.30 20.65
C GLN A 51 -8.70 -19.64 20.24
N ALA A 52 -8.88 -20.05 18.98
CA ALA A 52 -8.24 -21.25 18.46
C ALA A 52 -6.71 -21.11 18.43
N ALA A 53 -6.18 -19.92 18.12
CA ALA A 53 -4.74 -19.66 18.15
C ALA A 53 -4.17 -19.76 19.58
N ASP A 54 -4.89 -19.25 20.59
CA ASP A 54 -4.49 -19.36 22.00
C ASP A 54 -4.51 -20.80 22.51
N SER A 55 -5.49 -21.60 22.08
CA SER A 55 -5.62 -23.01 22.49
C SER A 55 -4.44 -23.89 22.04
N VAL A 56 -3.78 -23.53 20.95
CA VAL A 56 -2.55 -24.18 20.46
C VAL A 56 -1.26 -23.51 20.99
N GLY A 57 -1.38 -22.66 22.02
CA GLY A 57 -0.24 -22.05 22.72
C GLY A 57 0.36 -20.81 22.04
N ILE A 58 -0.35 -20.18 21.08
CA ILE A 58 0.09 -18.94 20.46
C ILE A 58 -0.35 -17.76 21.32
N ASN A 59 0.60 -16.95 21.79
CA ASN A 59 0.27 -15.74 22.53
C ASN A 59 -0.30 -14.67 21.59
N VAL A 60 -1.63 -14.55 21.53
CA VAL A 60 -2.38 -13.67 20.61
C VAL A 60 -2.01 -12.20 20.82
N ASN A 61 -1.94 -11.73 22.08
CA ASN A 61 -1.61 -10.34 22.37
C ASN A 61 -0.23 -9.98 21.84
N ARG A 62 0.78 -10.81 22.14
CA ARG A 62 2.15 -10.57 21.63
C ARG A 62 2.20 -10.56 20.12
N MET A 63 1.48 -11.45 19.44
CA MET A 63 1.44 -11.50 17.97
C MET A 63 0.77 -10.25 17.39
N ARG A 64 -0.32 -9.78 17.99
CA ARG A 64 -1.01 -8.54 17.56
C ARG A 64 -0.10 -7.31 17.73
N TYR A 65 0.58 -7.17 18.88
CA TYR A 65 1.51 -6.04 19.12
C TYR A 65 2.67 -6.04 18.13
N ILE A 66 3.30 -7.19 17.88
CA ILE A 66 4.41 -7.29 16.92
C ILE A 66 3.92 -6.99 15.50
N GLY A 67 2.74 -7.52 15.11
CA GLY A 67 2.15 -7.25 13.80
C GLY A 67 1.87 -5.76 13.59
N THR A 68 1.28 -5.09 14.58
CA THR A 68 1.03 -3.64 14.54
C THR A 68 2.34 -2.85 14.47
N ALA A 69 3.34 -3.21 15.28
CA ALA A 69 4.65 -2.53 15.28
C ALA A 69 5.35 -2.65 13.91
N ILE A 70 5.32 -3.83 13.28
CA ILE A 70 5.88 -4.01 11.93
C ILE A 70 5.08 -3.19 10.90
N GLY A 71 3.74 -3.21 10.99
CA GLY A 71 2.87 -2.45 10.09
C GLY A 71 3.12 -0.94 10.18
N THR A 72 3.19 -0.38 11.39
CA THR A 72 3.46 1.05 11.58
C THR A 72 4.87 1.45 11.16
N ALA A 73 5.87 0.60 11.39
CA ALA A 73 7.23 0.83 10.91
C ALA A 73 7.29 0.83 9.38
N ALA A 74 6.58 -0.10 8.72
CA ALA A 74 6.49 -0.16 7.27
C ALA A 74 5.75 1.07 6.69
N ALA A 75 4.68 1.53 7.35
CA ALA A 75 3.96 2.74 6.95
C ALA A 75 4.85 3.99 7.06
N GLY A 76 5.62 4.13 8.13
CA GLY A 76 6.59 5.22 8.30
C GLY A 76 7.68 5.22 7.24
N ALA A 77 8.24 4.04 6.93
CA ALA A 77 9.21 3.88 5.84
C ALA A 77 8.60 4.23 4.47
N GLY A 78 7.34 3.82 4.22
CA GLY A 78 6.59 4.18 3.01
C GLY A 78 6.41 5.68 2.86
N GLY A 79 6.06 6.38 3.94
CA GLY A 79 5.96 7.84 3.98
C GLY A 79 7.28 8.52 3.61
N TYR A 80 8.42 8.04 4.15
CA TYR A 80 9.74 8.54 3.80
C TYR A 80 10.06 8.33 2.31
N ILE A 81 9.72 7.16 1.75
CA ILE A 81 9.93 6.83 0.34
C ILE A 81 9.15 7.81 -0.55
N ILE A 82 7.86 8.05 -0.24
CA ILE A 82 7.04 9.00 -0.99
C ILE A 82 7.65 10.39 -0.94
N PHE A 83 8.04 10.86 0.24
CA PHE A 83 8.67 12.16 0.42
C PHE A 83 9.96 12.30 -0.42
N SER A 84 10.84 11.31 -0.38
CA SER A 84 12.10 11.30 -1.12
C SER A 84 11.91 11.24 -2.63
N CYS A 85 10.93 10.44 -3.11
CA CYS A 85 10.68 10.26 -4.55
C CYS A 85 9.99 11.47 -5.18
N LEU A 86 9.05 12.09 -4.49
CA LEU A 86 8.32 13.26 -4.99
C LEU A 86 9.12 14.56 -4.89
N LYS A 87 10.32 14.52 -4.30
CA LYS A 87 11.17 15.71 -4.07
C LYS A 87 10.38 16.88 -3.45
N LEU A 88 9.47 16.54 -2.52
CA LEU A 88 8.75 17.51 -1.71
C LEU A 88 9.80 18.16 -0.80
N GLY A 89 10.42 19.26 -1.28
CA GLY A 89 11.58 19.88 -0.63
C GLY A 89 11.30 20.44 0.76
N GLU A 90 10.04 20.52 1.19
CA GLU A 90 9.63 21.02 2.48
C GLU A 90 8.66 20.03 3.13
N TRP A 91 9.04 19.56 4.32
CA TRP A 91 8.15 18.82 5.17
C TRP A 91 7.26 19.80 5.93
N SER A 92 5.95 19.75 5.69
CA SER A 92 4.98 20.62 6.35
C SER A 92 3.92 19.77 7.05
N LEU A 93 3.69 20.07 8.34
CA LEU A 93 2.59 19.47 9.11
C LEU A 93 1.21 19.81 8.53
N ASN A 94 1.10 20.90 7.79
CA ASN A 94 -0.13 21.35 7.15
C ASN A 94 -0.45 20.58 5.86
N SER A 95 0.50 19.86 5.27
CA SER A 95 0.30 19.15 4.01
C SER A 95 -0.38 17.80 4.19
N GLY A 96 -1.04 17.47 5.21
CA GLY A 96 -1.86 16.24 5.33
C GLY A 96 -1.38 15.01 4.54
N VAL A 97 -2.06 13.92 4.65
CA VAL A 97 -1.73 12.66 3.93
C VAL A 97 -2.36 12.62 2.52
N PHE A 98 -2.81 13.76 1.98
CA PHE A 98 -3.42 13.89 0.64
C PHE A 98 -4.50 12.85 0.31
N GLY A 99 -5.17 12.29 1.31
CA GLY A 99 -6.20 11.26 1.11
C GLY A 99 -5.68 9.86 0.78
N TYR A 100 -4.36 9.63 0.77
CA TYR A 100 -3.77 8.31 0.49
C TYR A 100 -4.27 7.22 1.46
N GLY A 101 -4.69 7.55 2.68
CA GLY A 101 -5.25 6.59 3.61
C GLY A 101 -6.51 5.89 3.07
N PHE A 102 -7.43 6.65 2.47
CA PHE A 102 -8.63 6.06 1.84
C PHE A 102 -8.30 5.23 0.61
N LEU A 103 -7.30 5.65 -0.18
CA LEU A 103 -6.84 4.91 -1.33
C LEU A 103 -6.23 3.56 -0.91
N VAL A 104 -5.45 3.53 0.18
CA VAL A 104 -4.88 2.30 0.71
C VAL A 104 -5.96 1.34 1.20
N LEU A 105 -7.00 1.84 1.89
CA LEU A 105 -8.15 1.01 2.29
C LEU A 105 -8.85 0.37 1.08
N ALA A 106 -9.04 1.14 0.00
CA ALA A 106 -9.63 0.60 -1.22
C ALA A 106 -8.75 -0.50 -1.85
N ILE A 107 -7.43 -0.30 -1.87
CA ILE A 107 -6.46 -1.29 -2.36
C ILE A 107 -6.51 -2.57 -1.53
N GLU A 108 -6.63 -2.46 -0.20
CA GLU A 108 -6.71 -3.59 0.71
C GLU A 108 -7.98 -4.41 0.50
N ILE A 109 -9.13 -3.76 0.38
CA ILE A 109 -10.41 -4.40 0.08
C ILE A 109 -10.37 -5.09 -1.29
N LEU A 110 -9.81 -4.43 -2.31
CA LEU A 110 -9.64 -5.01 -3.64
C LEU A 110 -8.70 -6.22 -3.62
N GLY A 111 -7.64 -6.16 -2.84
CA GLY A 111 -6.68 -7.24 -2.62
C GLY A 111 -7.23 -8.39 -1.77
N ASN A 112 -8.46 -8.26 -1.24
CA ASN A 112 -9.10 -9.27 -0.41
C ASN A 112 -8.21 -9.72 0.76
N TRP A 113 -7.54 -8.77 1.42
CA TRP A 113 -6.69 -8.97 2.60
C TRP A 113 -5.53 -9.96 2.40
N LYS A 114 -5.21 -10.29 1.13
CA LYS A 114 -4.09 -11.18 0.78
C LYS A 114 -2.89 -10.36 0.33
N ALA A 115 -1.74 -10.51 0.97
CA ALA A 115 -0.55 -9.69 0.72
C ALA A 115 -0.14 -9.61 -0.76
N ILE A 116 -0.18 -10.72 -1.50
CA ILE A 116 0.15 -10.74 -2.94
C ILE A 116 -0.88 -9.94 -3.74
N ASN A 117 -2.17 -10.16 -3.49
CA ASN A 117 -3.23 -9.48 -4.23
C ASN A 117 -3.23 -7.98 -3.91
N VAL A 118 -3.02 -7.58 -2.65
CA VAL A 118 -2.86 -6.17 -2.24
C VAL A 118 -1.70 -5.54 -2.99
N THR A 119 -0.56 -6.23 -3.12
CA THR A 119 0.58 -5.72 -3.89
C THR A 119 0.23 -5.52 -5.37
N ILE A 120 -0.45 -6.48 -5.99
CA ILE A 120 -0.88 -6.36 -7.40
C ILE A 120 -1.87 -5.19 -7.55
N SER A 121 -2.86 -5.09 -6.67
CA SER A 121 -3.82 -3.98 -6.66
C SER A 121 -3.13 -2.63 -6.51
N ALA A 122 -2.13 -2.53 -5.63
CA ALA A 122 -1.33 -1.32 -5.45
C ALA A 122 -0.60 -0.91 -6.73
N TRP A 123 -0.03 -1.86 -7.47
CA TRP A 123 0.60 -1.60 -8.76
C TRP A 123 -0.39 -1.08 -9.81
N ILE A 124 -1.58 -1.66 -9.88
CA ILE A 124 -2.65 -1.21 -10.78
C ILE A 124 -3.03 0.25 -10.45
N PHE A 125 -3.28 0.56 -9.18
CA PHE A 125 -3.61 1.93 -8.75
C PHE A 125 -2.46 2.90 -9.00
N ALA A 126 -1.22 2.49 -8.77
CA ALA A 126 -0.04 3.32 -9.06
C ALA A 126 0.06 3.64 -10.56
N ALA A 127 -0.25 2.69 -11.45
CA ALA A 127 -0.28 2.92 -12.89
C ALA A 127 -1.36 3.93 -13.29
N PHE A 128 -2.57 3.83 -12.72
CA PHE A 128 -3.64 4.82 -12.96
C PHE A 128 -3.27 6.21 -12.42
N PHE A 129 -2.63 6.26 -11.27
CA PHE A 129 -2.16 7.52 -10.70
C PHE A 129 -1.06 8.17 -11.55
N ALA A 130 -0.13 7.37 -12.06
CA ALA A 130 0.90 7.82 -12.99
C ALA A 130 0.30 8.32 -14.31
N PHE A 131 -0.69 7.60 -14.85
CA PHE A 131 -1.42 7.99 -16.05
C PHE A 131 -2.16 9.32 -15.86
N ALA A 132 -2.87 9.51 -14.76
CA ALA A 132 -3.55 10.76 -14.44
C ALA A 132 -2.58 11.93 -14.36
N ASN A 133 -1.43 11.76 -13.70
CA ASN A 133 -0.38 12.79 -13.65
C ASN A 133 0.22 13.08 -15.04
N PHE A 134 0.48 12.04 -15.83
CA PHE A 134 0.98 12.22 -17.20
C PHE A 134 0.00 13.05 -18.05
N MET A 135 -1.29 12.76 -17.98
CA MET A 135 -2.32 13.52 -18.70
C MET A 135 -2.35 14.99 -18.28
N THR A 136 -2.18 15.30 -17.00
CA THR A 136 -2.13 16.69 -16.53
C THR A 136 -0.94 17.47 -17.07
N VAL A 137 0.19 16.80 -17.30
CA VAL A 137 1.39 17.42 -17.87
C VAL A 137 1.30 17.51 -19.39
N ALA A 138 0.85 16.46 -20.07
CA ALA A 138 0.75 16.38 -21.53
C ALA A 138 -0.20 17.43 -22.12
N PHE A 139 -1.29 17.75 -21.41
CA PHE A 139 -2.27 18.74 -21.85
C PHE A 139 -2.05 20.14 -21.25
N SER A 140 -0.89 20.40 -20.66
CA SER A 140 -0.56 21.66 -19.99
C SER A 140 -0.44 22.89 -20.89
N SER A 141 -0.43 22.75 -22.21
CA SER A 141 -0.20 23.88 -23.13
C SER A 141 -1.40 24.15 -24.05
N GLY A 142 -2.26 25.08 -23.64
CA GLY A 142 -3.06 25.88 -24.57
C GLY A 142 -4.37 25.30 -25.10
N ASN A 143 -4.79 24.10 -24.71
CA ASN A 143 -6.04 23.48 -25.17
C ASN A 143 -7.19 23.62 -24.15
N ALA A 144 -8.45 23.64 -24.64
CA ALA A 144 -9.67 23.65 -23.81
C ALA A 144 -9.70 22.55 -22.72
N PHE A 145 -8.93 21.48 -22.90
CA PHE A 145 -8.73 20.41 -21.91
C PHE A 145 -7.86 20.81 -20.70
N TYR A 146 -7.12 21.93 -20.75
CA TYR A 146 -6.38 22.45 -19.59
C TYR A 146 -7.30 22.78 -18.40
N ASN A 147 -8.50 23.24 -18.66
CA ASN A 147 -9.52 23.49 -17.63
C ASN A 147 -9.99 22.20 -16.93
N SER A 148 -9.64 21.02 -17.49
CA SER A 148 -10.02 19.70 -16.99
C SER A 148 -8.96 19.03 -16.10
N LYS A 149 -7.91 19.76 -15.69
CA LYS A 149 -6.86 19.21 -14.80
C LYS A 149 -7.46 18.58 -13.53
N ALA A 150 -8.45 19.25 -12.93
CA ALA A 150 -9.15 18.73 -11.76
C ALA A 150 -9.87 17.39 -12.06
N PHE A 151 -10.40 17.22 -13.26
CA PHE A 151 -11.06 15.99 -13.68
C PHE A 151 -10.10 14.81 -13.77
N TYR A 152 -8.91 15.00 -14.33
CA TYR A 152 -7.90 13.94 -14.38
C TYR A 152 -7.39 13.55 -12.99
N MET A 153 -7.27 14.52 -12.09
CA MET A 153 -6.90 14.24 -10.70
C MET A 153 -8.00 13.50 -9.92
N LEU A 154 -9.27 13.59 -10.33
CA LEU A 154 -10.37 12.82 -9.75
C LEU A 154 -10.38 11.36 -10.20
N LEU A 155 -9.76 11.02 -11.35
CA LEU A 155 -9.78 9.67 -11.93
C LEU A 155 -9.35 8.56 -10.94
N PRO A 156 -8.23 8.66 -10.22
CA PRO A 156 -7.83 7.65 -9.24
C PRO A 156 -8.88 7.46 -8.14
N TYR A 157 -9.49 8.56 -7.68
CA TYR A 157 -10.51 8.49 -6.62
C TYR A 157 -11.84 7.90 -7.12
N LEU A 158 -12.24 8.21 -8.34
CA LEU A 158 -13.39 7.55 -8.97
C LEU A 158 -13.14 6.05 -9.14
N LEU A 159 -11.94 5.66 -9.51
CA LEU A 159 -11.55 4.26 -9.61
C LEU A 159 -11.63 3.56 -8.25
N THR A 160 -11.22 4.22 -7.16
CA THR A 160 -11.36 3.67 -5.80
C THR A 160 -12.82 3.45 -5.43
N LEU A 161 -13.69 4.42 -5.70
CA LEU A 161 -15.12 4.30 -5.43
C LEU A 161 -15.76 3.17 -6.24
N LEU A 162 -15.46 3.08 -7.54
CA LEU A 162 -15.95 2.00 -8.39
C LEU A 162 -15.44 0.63 -7.91
N SER A 163 -14.18 0.52 -7.57
CA SER A 163 -13.62 -0.73 -7.06
C SER A 163 -14.27 -1.15 -5.74
N LEU A 164 -14.53 -0.21 -4.83
CA LEU A 164 -15.24 -0.48 -3.57
C LEU A 164 -16.67 -0.97 -3.84
N ILE A 165 -17.42 -0.35 -4.73
CA ILE A 165 -18.80 -0.75 -5.06
C ILE A 165 -18.82 -2.18 -5.63
N ILE A 166 -17.89 -2.51 -6.55
CA ILE A 166 -17.89 -3.80 -7.24
C ILE A 166 -17.37 -4.93 -6.35
N PHE A 167 -16.28 -4.68 -5.63
CA PHE A 167 -15.53 -5.74 -4.94
C PHE A 167 -15.82 -5.84 -3.43
N SER A 168 -16.42 -4.82 -2.80
CA SER A 168 -16.74 -4.82 -1.38
C SER A 168 -17.56 -6.05 -0.95
N LYS A 169 -18.52 -6.47 -1.76
CA LYS A 169 -19.36 -7.66 -1.46
C LYS A 169 -18.59 -8.99 -1.47
N LYS A 170 -17.45 -9.04 -2.16
CA LYS A 170 -16.60 -10.25 -2.29
C LYS A 170 -15.39 -10.22 -1.37
N SER A 171 -15.17 -9.13 -0.66
CA SER A 171 -14.04 -8.98 0.26
C SER A 171 -14.35 -9.67 1.57
N HIS A 172 -13.43 -10.52 2.01
CA HIS A 172 -13.51 -11.24 3.27
C HIS A 172 -12.44 -10.70 4.21
N ALA A 173 -12.83 -9.73 5.02
CA ALA A 173 -11.99 -9.25 6.13
C ALA A 173 -11.74 -10.36 7.15
N PRO A 174 -10.60 -10.36 7.87
CA PRO A 174 -10.36 -11.28 8.98
C PRO A 174 -11.47 -11.16 10.01
N LYS A 175 -12.01 -12.30 10.45
CA LYS A 175 -13.20 -12.34 11.33
C LYS A 175 -13.05 -11.61 12.67
N SER A 176 -11.81 -11.50 13.16
CA SER A 176 -11.50 -10.83 14.43
C SER A 176 -10.98 -9.40 14.25
N GLU A 177 -11.21 -8.80 13.07
CA GLU A 177 -10.84 -7.39 12.83
C GLU A 177 -11.69 -6.48 13.73
N GLY A 178 -11.03 -5.54 14.41
CA GLY A 178 -11.69 -4.61 15.31
C GLY A 178 -12.24 -5.20 16.61
N ILE A 179 -12.14 -6.53 16.81
CA ILE A 179 -12.65 -7.18 18.02
C ILE A 179 -11.49 -7.32 19.02
N PRO A 180 -11.65 -6.77 20.26
CA PRO A 180 -10.67 -6.95 21.31
C PRO A 180 -10.61 -8.44 21.68
N TYR A 181 -9.38 -8.94 21.92
CA TYR A 181 -9.20 -10.30 22.39
C TYR A 181 -9.25 -10.33 23.91
N ASP A 182 -10.24 -11.03 24.46
CA ASP A 182 -10.36 -11.30 25.88
C ASP A 182 -10.08 -12.79 26.17
N LYS A 183 -9.08 -13.04 27.01
CA LYS A 183 -8.67 -14.40 27.41
C LYS A 183 -9.67 -15.06 28.35
N SER A 184 -10.51 -14.26 29.03
CA SER A 184 -11.50 -14.74 30.01
C SER A 184 -12.81 -15.21 29.36
N SER A 185 -13.07 -14.88 28.12
CA SER A 185 -14.29 -15.22 27.37
C SER A 185 -14.23 -16.62 26.74
N ARG A 186 -13.79 -17.64 27.52
CA ARG A 186 -13.82 -19.03 27.09
C ARG A 186 -15.16 -19.70 27.38
#